data_bc1342f6887eeee839623aea8c32177d
#
_entry.id   bc1342f6887eeee839623aea8c32177d
#
_cell.length_a   1.000
_cell.length_b   1.000
_cell.length_c   1.000
_cell.angle_alpha   90.00
_cell.angle_beta   90.00
_cell.angle_gamma   90.00
#
_symmetry.space_group_name_H-M   'P 1'
#
loop_
_entity.id
_entity.type
_entity.pdbx_description
1 polymer ?
#
loop_
_entity_poly.entity_id
_entity_poly.type
_entity_poly.pdbx_seq_one_letter_code
_entity_poly.pdbx_strand_id
1 'polypeptide(L)'
;MMYFKFEFSLGKGKKQAATKKEKKVLGWKIVHSQVEMLKKEEKFKTASNYLTAARSWTKFLQREDWTFSEMDSQEVELYQRWLSDKGICLNTISAYLRSLRAMYNRWAEEYSSNDDVCPFTKAFTGRTKTAKRSITESEIRKLHDLDLEEGSTLAMSRDIFIFSFYAMGMPFVDIAYLKKSQMKD
;
A
#
# COMPACT_ATOMS: atom_id res chain seq x y z
N MET A 1 46.31 -43.82 -43.79
CA MET A 1 46.15 -42.77 -42.76
C MET A 1 44.73 -42.27 -42.87
N MET A 2 43.83 -42.76 -42.03
CA MET A 2 42.39 -42.47 -42.09
C MET A 2 42.05 -41.35 -41.06
N TYR A 3 41.62 -40.22 -41.54
CA TYR A 3 41.15 -39.13 -40.68
C TYR A 3 39.64 -39.28 -40.39
N PHE A 4 39.30 -39.56 -39.13
CA PHE A 4 37.90 -39.50 -38.67
C PHE A 4 37.53 -38.02 -38.35
N LYS A 5 36.59 -37.47 -39.14
CA LYS A 5 35.91 -36.21 -38.81
C LYS A 5 34.79 -36.50 -37.82
N PHE A 6 34.92 -35.97 -36.61
CA PHE A 6 33.81 -35.91 -35.65
C PHE A 6 33.00 -34.63 -35.93
N GLU A 7 31.81 -34.79 -36.48
CA GLU A 7 30.82 -33.69 -36.55
C GLU A 7 30.01 -33.65 -35.24
N PHE A 8 30.24 -32.59 -34.45
CA PHE A 8 29.41 -32.27 -33.26
C PHE A 8 28.14 -31.57 -33.75
N SER A 9 27.03 -32.30 -33.85
CA SER A 9 25.71 -31.75 -34.04
C SER A 9 25.21 -31.16 -32.70
N LEU A 10 25.33 -29.83 -32.54
CA LEU A 10 24.69 -29.08 -31.46
C LEU A 10 23.17 -29.03 -31.73
N GLY A 11 22.44 -29.99 -31.16
CA GLY A 11 20.99 -29.94 -31.07
C GLY A 11 20.54 -28.70 -30.31
N LYS A 12 20.12 -27.65 -31.03
CA LYS A 12 19.37 -26.54 -30.47
C LYS A 12 18.05 -27.07 -29.94
N GLY A 13 18.03 -27.42 -28.65
CA GLY A 13 16.80 -27.66 -27.92
C GLY A 13 15.95 -26.38 -27.95
N LYS A 14 14.95 -26.35 -28.82
CA LYS A 14 13.84 -25.39 -28.74
C LYS A 14 13.17 -25.62 -27.39
N LYS A 15 13.44 -24.74 -26.40
CA LYS A 15 12.58 -24.59 -25.24
C LYS A 15 11.21 -24.19 -25.78
N GLN A 16 10.28 -25.13 -25.80
CA GLN A 16 8.87 -24.83 -26.00
C GLN A 16 8.46 -23.92 -24.84
N ALA A 17 8.29 -22.62 -25.13
CA ALA A 17 7.59 -21.71 -24.26
C ALA A 17 6.18 -22.28 -24.08
N ALA A 18 5.91 -22.83 -22.90
CA ALA A 18 4.56 -23.20 -22.50
C ALA A 18 3.74 -21.91 -22.52
N THR A 19 2.88 -21.75 -23.51
CA THR A 19 1.85 -20.72 -23.57
C THR A 19 0.96 -20.91 -22.36
N LYS A 20 1.24 -20.14 -21.27
CA LYS A 20 0.31 -19.98 -20.15
C LYS A 20 -0.97 -19.43 -20.77
N LYS A 21 -2.03 -20.24 -20.85
CA LYS A 21 -3.35 -19.78 -21.24
C LYS A 21 -3.72 -18.65 -20.28
N GLU A 22 -3.77 -17.42 -20.78
CA GLU A 22 -4.31 -16.27 -20.07
C GLU A 22 -5.75 -16.58 -19.65
N LYS A 23 -5.94 -17.07 -18.44
CA LYS A 23 -7.27 -17.10 -17.85
C LYS A 23 -7.60 -15.65 -17.53
N LYS A 24 -8.58 -15.08 -18.24
CA LYS A 24 -9.17 -13.78 -17.99
C LYS A 24 -9.82 -13.81 -16.60
N VAL A 25 -9.01 -13.56 -15.56
CA VAL A 25 -9.44 -13.61 -14.16
C VAL A 25 -9.86 -12.22 -13.74
N LEU A 26 -11.11 -12.09 -13.26
CA LEU A 26 -11.65 -10.83 -12.77
C LEU A 26 -10.76 -10.22 -11.69
N GLY A 27 -10.49 -8.92 -11.78
CA GLY A 27 -9.62 -8.18 -10.86
C GLY A 27 -10.07 -8.32 -9.42
N TRP A 28 -11.38 -8.25 -9.14
CA TRP A 28 -11.93 -8.45 -7.80
C TRP A 28 -11.64 -9.83 -7.20
N LYS A 29 -11.63 -10.88 -8.01
CA LYS A 29 -11.28 -12.23 -7.53
C LYS A 29 -9.85 -12.28 -7.02
N ILE A 30 -8.92 -11.64 -7.75
CA ILE A 30 -7.52 -11.53 -7.34
C ILE A 30 -7.37 -10.65 -6.10
N VAL A 31 -8.04 -9.49 -6.05
CA VAL A 31 -8.03 -8.60 -4.89
C VAL A 31 -8.49 -9.33 -3.64
N HIS A 32 -9.62 -10.02 -3.69
CA HIS A 32 -10.13 -10.76 -2.52
C HIS A 32 -9.19 -11.88 -2.08
N SER A 33 -8.62 -12.65 -3.00
CA SER A 33 -7.63 -13.68 -2.68
C SER A 33 -6.43 -13.09 -1.95
N GLN A 34 -5.86 -11.98 -2.44
CA GLN A 34 -4.72 -11.31 -1.82
C GLN A 34 -5.07 -10.69 -0.46
N VAL A 35 -6.27 -10.14 -0.32
CA VAL A 35 -6.77 -9.58 0.94
C VAL A 35 -6.93 -10.66 2.01
N GLU A 36 -7.48 -11.82 1.67
CA GLU A 36 -7.62 -12.93 2.61
C GLU A 36 -6.25 -13.49 3.05
N MET A 37 -5.29 -13.57 2.12
CA MET A 37 -3.92 -13.92 2.46
C MET A 37 -3.29 -12.93 3.46
N LEU A 38 -3.44 -11.63 3.20
CA LEU A 38 -2.93 -10.57 4.09
C LEU A 38 -3.59 -10.59 5.49
N LYS A 39 -4.89 -10.92 5.55
CA LYS A 39 -5.59 -11.07 6.84
C LYS A 39 -5.07 -12.27 7.63
N LYS A 40 -4.79 -13.40 6.97
CA LYS A 40 -4.16 -14.58 7.61
C LYS A 40 -2.77 -14.27 8.16
N GLU A 41 -2.05 -13.35 7.51
CA GLU A 41 -0.76 -12.83 7.97
C GLU A 41 -0.88 -11.68 8.98
N GLU A 42 -2.09 -11.41 9.50
CA GLU A 42 -2.41 -10.31 10.44
C GLU A 42 -2.07 -8.89 9.91
N LYS A 43 -1.87 -8.74 8.59
CA LYS A 43 -1.57 -7.47 7.92
C LYS A 43 -2.85 -6.69 7.58
N PHE A 44 -3.73 -6.50 8.55
CA PHE A 44 -5.08 -5.90 8.37
C PHE A 44 -5.05 -4.53 7.73
N LYS A 45 -4.07 -3.68 8.08
CA LYS A 45 -3.95 -2.33 7.50
C LYS A 45 -3.65 -2.38 6.01
N THR A 46 -2.75 -3.27 5.59
CA THR A 46 -2.41 -3.47 4.18
C THR A 46 -3.60 -4.04 3.41
N ALA A 47 -4.31 -5.01 3.98
CA ALA A 47 -5.53 -5.56 3.40
C ALA A 47 -6.60 -4.48 3.17
N SER A 48 -6.81 -3.60 4.16
CA SER A 48 -7.73 -2.45 4.04
C SER A 48 -7.30 -1.47 2.95
N ASN A 49 -6.01 -1.18 2.83
CA ASN A 49 -5.47 -0.31 1.77
C ASN A 49 -5.71 -0.91 0.38
N TYR A 50 -5.54 -2.22 0.21
CA TYR A 50 -5.82 -2.91 -1.06
C TYR A 50 -7.28 -2.79 -1.47
N LEU A 51 -8.21 -3.05 -0.54
CA LEU A 51 -9.64 -2.89 -0.80
C LEU A 51 -9.99 -1.45 -1.18
N THR A 52 -9.43 -0.47 -0.47
CA THR A 52 -9.70 0.93 -0.73
C THR A 52 -9.19 1.36 -2.11
N ALA A 53 -7.97 0.94 -2.48
CA ALA A 53 -7.40 1.22 -3.79
C ALA A 53 -8.20 0.55 -4.93
N ALA A 54 -8.59 -0.72 -4.76
CA ALA A 54 -9.39 -1.45 -5.74
C ALA A 54 -10.79 -0.83 -5.94
N ARG A 55 -11.46 -0.41 -4.86
CA ARG A 55 -12.74 0.31 -4.95
C ARG A 55 -12.59 1.64 -5.68
N SER A 56 -11.52 2.39 -5.40
CA SER A 56 -11.23 3.64 -6.10
C SER A 56 -10.98 3.44 -7.59
N TRP A 57 -10.24 2.38 -7.94
CA TRP A 57 -10.00 1.98 -9.33
C TRP A 57 -11.28 1.60 -10.06
N THR A 58 -12.11 0.74 -9.46
CA THR A 58 -13.43 0.36 -9.98
C THR A 58 -14.32 1.57 -10.22
N LYS A 59 -14.30 2.54 -9.28
CA LYS A 59 -15.06 3.80 -9.42
C LYS A 59 -14.57 4.67 -10.58
N PHE A 60 -13.27 4.68 -10.86
CA PHE A 60 -12.69 5.35 -12.01
C PHE A 60 -13.14 4.69 -13.33
N LEU A 61 -13.04 3.36 -13.43
CA LEU A 61 -13.42 2.59 -14.60
C LEU A 61 -14.94 2.57 -14.86
N GLN A 62 -15.76 2.84 -13.85
CA GLN A 62 -17.23 2.71 -13.86
C GLN A 62 -17.73 1.32 -14.28
N ARG A 63 -16.91 0.27 -14.07
CA ARG A 63 -17.23 -1.13 -14.34
C ARG A 63 -16.58 -2.05 -13.32
N GLU A 64 -17.20 -3.20 -13.01
CA GLU A 64 -16.72 -4.17 -12.03
C GLU A 64 -15.97 -5.36 -12.66
N ASP A 65 -16.11 -5.56 -13.95
CA ASP A 65 -15.58 -6.71 -14.71
C ASP A 65 -14.15 -6.49 -15.22
N TRP A 66 -13.42 -5.54 -14.64
CA TRP A 66 -12.03 -5.24 -15.02
C TRP A 66 -11.06 -6.37 -14.64
N THR A 67 -9.94 -6.44 -15.34
CA THR A 67 -8.87 -7.40 -15.11
C THR A 67 -7.51 -6.70 -14.98
N PHE A 68 -6.55 -7.33 -14.32
CA PHE A 68 -5.18 -6.80 -14.26
C PHE A 68 -4.46 -6.84 -15.61
N SER A 69 -4.83 -7.77 -16.50
CA SER A 69 -4.28 -7.85 -17.86
C SER A 69 -4.66 -6.68 -18.76
N GLU A 70 -5.73 -5.96 -18.42
CA GLU A 70 -6.19 -4.78 -19.16
C GLU A 70 -5.54 -3.48 -18.68
N MET A 71 -4.82 -3.49 -17.56
CA MET A 71 -4.14 -2.31 -17.04
C MET A 71 -2.94 -1.95 -17.91
N ASP A 72 -2.95 -0.75 -18.48
CA ASP A 72 -1.82 -0.18 -19.18
C ASP A 72 -1.31 1.12 -18.54
N SER A 73 -0.16 1.61 -18.99
CA SER A 73 0.46 2.82 -18.44
C SER A 73 -0.40 4.07 -18.68
N GLN A 74 -1.13 4.13 -19.80
CA GLN A 74 -1.99 5.27 -20.14
C GLN A 74 -3.20 5.32 -19.20
N GLU A 75 -3.81 4.17 -18.93
CA GLU A 75 -4.96 4.08 -18.02
C GLU A 75 -4.57 4.44 -16.57
N VAL A 76 -3.38 4.02 -16.13
CA VAL A 76 -2.83 4.41 -14.82
C VAL A 76 -2.57 5.92 -14.73
N GLU A 77 -2.04 6.55 -15.80
CA GLU A 77 -1.86 8.01 -15.85
C GLU A 77 -3.20 8.76 -15.82
N LEU A 78 -4.21 8.28 -16.54
CA LEU A 78 -5.56 8.84 -16.53
C LEU A 78 -6.20 8.73 -15.14
N TYR A 79 -6.04 7.60 -14.47
CA TYR A 79 -6.51 7.42 -13.11
C TYR A 79 -5.85 8.40 -12.12
N GLN A 80 -4.54 8.60 -12.24
CA GLN A 80 -3.83 9.57 -11.41
C GLN A 80 -4.36 10.99 -11.62
N ARG A 81 -4.62 11.40 -12.87
CA ARG A 81 -5.23 12.70 -13.19
C ARG A 81 -6.63 12.81 -12.60
N TRP A 82 -7.47 11.80 -12.81
CA TRP A 82 -8.82 11.76 -12.26
C TRP A 82 -8.87 11.91 -10.73
N LEU A 83 -7.91 11.32 -10.01
CA LEU A 83 -7.78 11.53 -8.56
C LEU A 83 -7.37 12.97 -8.21
N SER A 84 -6.45 13.55 -8.99
CA SER A 84 -6.01 14.95 -8.81
C SER A 84 -7.16 15.92 -9.05
N ASP A 85 -7.95 15.72 -10.09
CA ASP A 85 -9.11 16.55 -10.45
C ASP A 85 -10.20 16.50 -9.36
N LYS A 86 -10.26 15.40 -8.61
CA LYS A 86 -11.13 15.27 -7.42
C LYS A 86 -10.56 15.93 -6.16
N GLY A 87 -9.42 16.60 -6.24
CA GLY A 87 -8.78 17.25 -5.11
C GLY A 87 -8.11 16.28 -4.12
N ILE A 88 -7.86 15.03 -4.52
CA ILE A 88 -7.17 14.05 -3.66
C ILE A 88 -5.70 14.45 -3.54
N CYS A 89 -5.18 14.52 -2.29
CA CYS A 89 -3.79 14.91 -2.05
C CYS A 89 -2.81 13.87 -2.61
N LEU A 90 -1.63 14.34 -3.06
CA LEU A 90 -0.60 13.53 -3.73
C LEU A 90 -0.16 12.30 -2.90
N ASN A 91 -0.09 12.42 -1.56
CA ASN A 91 0.26 11.29 -0.71
C ASN A 91 -0.80 10.19 -0.70
N THR A 92 -2.08 10.54 -0.81
CA THR A 92 -3.19 9.58 -0.94
C THR A 92 -3.18 8.93 -2.32
N ILE A 93 -2.96 9.71 -3.38
CA ILE A 93 -2.78 9.21 -4.75
C ILE A 93 -1.64 8.19 -4.78
N SER A 94 -0.49 8.55 -4.23
CA SER A 94 0.67 7.65 -4.11
C SER A 94 0.32 6.36 -3.34
N ALA A 95 -0.46 6.44 -2.26
CA ALA A 95 -0.87 5.27 -1.49
C ALA A 95 -1.76 4.32 -2.33
N TYR A 96 -2.69 4.86 -3.12
CA TYR A 96 -3.54 4.08 -4.02
C TYR A 96 -2.70 3.41 -5.13
N LEU A 97 -1.85 4.19 -5.80
CA LEU A 97 -0.99 3.67 -6.88
C LEU A 97 -0.01 2.61 -6.39
N ARG A 98 0.58 2.77 -5.20
CA ARG A 98 1.44 1.74 -4.58
C ARG A 98 0.67 0.47 -4.26
N SER A 99 -0.56 0.59 -3.77
CA SER A 99 -1.40 -0.57 -3.46
C SER A 99 -1.80 -1.32 -4.74
N LEU A 100 -2.22 -0.60 -5.78
CA LEU A 100 -2.53 -1.19 -7.09
C LEU A 100 -1.30 -1.86 -7.73
N ARG A 101 -0.14 -1.19 -7.70
CA ARG A 101 1.12 -1.75 -8.20
C ARG A 101 1.51 -3.04 -7.48
N ALA A 102 1.34 -3.08 -6.15
CA ALA A 102 1.66 -4.27 -5.38
C ALA A 102 0.72 -5.44 -5.71
N MET A 103 -0.58 -5.17 -5.93
CA MET A 103 -1.54 -6.16 -6.38
C MET A 103 -1.25 -6.65 -7.80
N TYR A 104 -0.92 -5.73 -8.72
CA TYR A 104 -0.53 -6.02 -10.09
C TYR A 104 0.71 -6.92 -10.14
N ASN A 105 1.77 -6.57 -9.41
CA ASN A 105 3.00 -7.33 -9.43
C ASN A 105 2.78 -8.80 -8.98
N ARG A 106 2.01 -9.01 -7.92
CA ARG A 106 1.66 -10.37 -7.47
C ARG A 106 0.83 -11.13 -8.51
N TRP A 107 -0.10 -10.45 -9.18
CA TRP A 107 -0.84 -11.05 -10.28
C TRP A 107 0.11 -11.39 -11.44
N ALA A 108 1.01 -10.48 -11.81
CA ALA A 108 1.95 -10.69 -12.91
C ALA A 108 2.91 -11.86 -12.66
N GLU A 109 3.41 -12.04 -11.44
CA GLU A 109 4.24 -13.18 -11.04
C GLU A 109 3.53 -14.54 -11.29
N GLU A 110 2.21 -14.58 -11.14
CA GLU A 110 1.42 -15.81 -11.28
C GLU A 110 0.86 -16.02 -12.69
N TYR A 111 0.46 -14.95 -13.39
CA TYR A 111 -0.35 -15.02 -14.60
C TYR A 111 0.28 -14.36 -15.83
N SER A 112 1.25 -13.46 -15.68
CA SER A 112 1.86 -12.74 -16.80
C SER A 112 3.10 -13.44 -17.35
N SER A 113 3.47 -13.15 -18.60
CA SER A 113 4.74 -13.50 -19.19
C SER A 113 5.81 -12.47 -18.77
N ASN A 114 7.07 -12.91 -18.62
CA ASN A 114 8.18 -12.08 -18.12
C ASN A 114 8.53 -10.84 -18.96
N ASP A 115 7.88 -10.65 -20.11
CA ASP A 115 8.15 -9.56 -21.06
C ASP A 115 7.18 -8.37 -20.91
N ASP A 116 6.18 -8.45 -20.02
CA ASP A 116 5.19 -7.39 -19.85
C ASP A 116 5.77 -6.21 -19.07
N VAL A 117 5.71 -5.02 -19.67
CA VAL A 117 6.16 -3.77 -19.04
C VAL A 117 5.19 -3.39 -17.92
N CYS A 118 5.69 -3.21 -16.70
CA CYS A 118 4.88 -2.79 -15.57
C CYS A 118 4.16 -1.45 -15.86
N PRO A 119 2.82 -1.38 -15.80
CA PRO A 119 2.06 -0.17 -16.14
C PRO A 119 2.28 1.00 -15.17
N PHE A 120 2.89 0.75 -14.01
CA PHE A 120 3.14 1.74 -12.97
C PHE A 120 4.52 2.41 -13.03
N THR A 121 5.28 2.25 -14.11
CA THR A 121 6.64 2.82 -14.25
C THR A 121 6.66 4.33 -14.13
N LYS A 122 5.67 5.02 -14.68
CA LYS A 122 5.53 6.49 -14.64
C LYS A 122 4.61 6.99 -13.51
N ALA A 123 4.01 6.08 -12.75
CA ALA A 123 3.07 6.43 -11.69
C ALA A 123 3.78 7.11 -10.51
N PHE A 124 3.16 8.15 -9.95
CA PHE A 124 3.68 8.81 -8.76
C PHE A 124 3.51 7.93 -7.52
N THR A 125 4.60 7.32 -7.09
CA THR A 125 4.64 6.46 -5.89
C THR A 125 5.51 7.06 -4.76
N GLY A 126 5.92 8.31 -4.91
CA GLY A 126 6.73 9.06 -3.95
C GLY A 126 5.96 9.55 -2.73
N ARG A 127 6.65 10.37 -1.93
CA ARG A 127 6.06 11.13 -0.81
C ARG A 127 6.33 12.61 -1.00
N THR A 128 5.30 13.44 -0.84
CA THR A 128 5.47 14.88 -0.74
C THR A 128 5.66 15.28 0.72
N LYS A 129 6.48 16.30 0.95
CA LYS A 129 6.63 16.88 2.29
C LYS A 129 5.29 17.44 2.74
N THR A 130 4.86 17.07 3.93
CA THR A 130 3.71 17.69 4.60
C THR A 130 4.20 18.75 5.57
N ALA A 131 3.36 19.75 5.84
CA ALA A 131 3.67 20.75 6.87
C ALA A 131 3.88 20.04 8.21
N LYS A 132 4.97 20.39 8.89
CA LYS A 132 5.21 19.93 10.26
C LYS A 132 4.16 20.56 11.16
N ARG A 133 3.45 19.74 11.91
CA ARG A 133 2.44 20.17 12.88
C ARG A 133 2.98 20.09 14.32
N SER A 134 4.30 20.32 14.47
CA SER A 134 4.89 20.41 15.80
C SER A 134 4.44 21.70 16.47
N ILE A 135 4.06 21.60 17.72
CA ILE A 135 3.77 22.73 18.60
C ILE A 135 5.00 23.08 19.42
N THR A 136 5.08 24.32 19.91
CA THR A 136 6.19 24.80 20.73
C THR A 136 6.04 24.35 22.19
N GLU A 137 7.13 24.37 22.95
CA GLU A 137 7.09 24.07 24.38
C GLU A 137 6.17 25.05 25.15
N SER A 138 6.13 26.32 24.74
CA SER A 138 5.23 27.30 25.35
C SER A 138 3.75 26.96 25.15
N GLU A 139 3.39 26.36 24.00
CA GLU A 139 2.03 25.89 23.75
C GLU A 139 1.70 24.64 24.57
N ILE A 140 2.68 23.77 24.79
CA ILE A 140 2.52 22.59 25.66
C ILE A 140 2.30 23.03 27.11
N ARG A 141 3.04 24.03 27.59
CA ARG A 141 2.82 24.60 28.94
C ARG A 141 1.42 25.20 29.06
N LYS A 142 0.96 25.95 28.07
CA LYS A 142 -0.42 26.48 28.06
C LYS A 142 -1.47 25.38 28.10
N LEU A 143 -1.24 24.27 27.37
CA LEU A 143 -2.14 23.11 27.42
C LEU A 143 -2.16 22.46 28.80
N HIS A 144 -0.99 22.32 29.44
CA HIS A 144 -0.87 21.79 30.79
C HIS A 144 -1.64 22.62 31.81
N ASP A 145 -1.56 23.96 31.72
CA ASP A 145 -2.11 24.89 32.68
C ASP A 145 -3.59 25.25 32.40
N LEU A 146 -4.24 24.57 31.40
CA LEU A 146 -5.67 24.78 31.14
C LEU A 146 -6.51 24.34 32.34
N ASP A 147 -7.33 25.26 32.84
CA ASP A 147 -8.38 24.95 33.82
C ASP A 147 -9.56 24.30 33.09
N LEU A 148 -9.77 23.02 33.33
CA LEU A 148 -10.81 22.21 32.71
C LEU A 148 -11.56 21.44 33.79
N GLU A 149 -12.88 21.28 33.58
CA GLU A 149 -13.73 20.50 34.47
C GLU A 149 -13.18 19.10 34.68
N GLU A 150 -12.96 18.73 35.96
CA GLU A 150 -12.40 17.43 36.34
C GLU A 150 -13.29 16.28 35.86
N GLY A 151 -12.68 15.24 35.25
CA GLY A 151 -13.42 14.12 34.67
C GLY A 151 -14.04 14.37 33.28
N SER A 152 -13.94 15.60 32.77
CA SER A 152 -14.38 15.87 31.39
C SER A 152 -13.51 15.16 30.34
N THR A 153 -14.09 14.89 29.15
CA THR A 153 -13.35 14.32 28.03
C THR A 153 -12.17 15.20 27.60
N LEU A 154 -12.30 16.53 27.73
CA LEU A 154 -11.23 17.48 27.42
C LEU A 154 -10.09 17.39 28.42
N ALA A 155 -10.38 17.32 29.74
CA ALA A 155 -9.37 17.13 30.77
C ALA A 155 -8.61 15.82 30.55
N MET A 156 -9.31 14.71 30.33
CA MET A 156 -8.70 13.42 30.03
C MET A 156 -7.83 13.47 28.75
N SER A 157 -8.30 14.14 27.69
CA SER A 157 -7.54 14.26 26.44
C SER A 157 -6.26 15.09 26.64
N ARG A 158 -6.34 16.19 27.42
CA ARG A 158 -5.18 16.98 27.80
C ARG A 158 -4.18 16.12 28.56
N ASP A 159 -4.62 15.40 29.57
CA ASP A 159 -3.74 14.61 30.44
C ASP A 159 -3.03 13.48 29.69
N ILE A 160 -3.75 12.78 28.79
CA ILE A 160 -3.16 11.77 27.91
C ILE A 160 -2.13 12.40 26.96
N PHE A 161 -2.41 13.58 26.41
CA PHE A 161 -1.47 14.28 25.55
C PHE A 161 -0.20 14.69 26.29
N ILE A 162 -0.36 15.30 27.47
CA ILE A 162 0.74 15.73 28.33
C ILE A 162 1.57 14.52 28.79
N PHE A 163 0.90 13.43 29.20
CA PHE A 163 1.59 12.18 29.54
C PHE A 163 2.39 11.64 28.33
N SER A 164 1.78 11.58 27.14
CA SER A 164 2.47 11.16 25.91
C SER A 164 3.73 11.99 25.66
N PHE A 165 3.64 13.32 25.84
CA PHE A 165 4.76 14.23 25.65
C PHE A 165 5.92 13.92 26.61
N TYR A 166 5.64 13.82 27.92
CA TYR A 166 6.68 13.48 28.92
C TYR A 166 7.20 12.07 28.79
N ALA A 167 6.39 11.14 28.29
CA ALA A 167 6.80 9.78 27.95
C ALA A 167 7.51 9.68 26.57
N MET A 168 8.17 10.77 26.13
CA MET A 168 8.98 10.81 24.89
C MET A 168 8.18 10.51 23.62
N GLY A 169 6.90 10.87 23.58
CA GLY A 169 6.03 10.67 22.42
C GLY A 169 5.41 9.27 22.37
N MET A 170 5.15 8.67 23.54
CA MET A 170 4.49 7.36 23.62
C MET A 170 3.16 7.36 22.86
N PRO A 171 2.93 6.45 21.89
CA PRO A 171 1.67 6.37 21.16
C PRO A 171 0.47 6.12 22.07
N PHE A 172 -0.70 6.66 21.70
CA PHE A 172 -1.93 6.47 22.49
C PHE A 172 -2.26 4.99 22.76
N VAL A 173 -2.02 4.11 21.80
CA VAL A 173 -2.28 2.67 21.96
C VAL A 173 -1.40 2.08 23.08
N ASP A 174 -0.14 2.49 23.19
CA ASP A 174 0.77 2.01 24.20
C ASP A 174 0.39 2.54 25.58
N ILE A 175 -0.07 3.81 25.65
CA ILE A 175 -0.61 4.39 26.89
C ILE A 175 -1.85 3.62 27.36
N ALA A 176 -2.75 3.27 26.43
CA ALA A 176 -4.00 2.56 26.75
C ALA A 176 -3.74 1.13 27.31
N TYR A 177 -2.62 0.50 26.93
CA TYR A 177 -2.22 -0.82 27.42
C TYR A 177 -1.18 -0.79 28.55
N LEU A 178 -0.76 0.41 29.01
CA LEU A 178 0.25 0.56 30.05
C LEU A 178 -0.27 0.02 31.39
N LYS A 179 0.49 -0.90 31.99
CA LYS A 179 0.14 -1.50 33.28
C LYS A 179 0.93 -0.83 34.42
N LYS A 180 0.32 -0.70 35.61
CA LYS A 180 1.02 -0.19 36.82
C LYS A 180 2.33 -0.93 37.11
N SER A 181 2.39 -2.24 36.82
CA SER A 181 3.60 -3.05 37.04
C SER A 181 4.77 -2.67 36.10
N GLN A 182 4.52 -1.89 35.05
CA GLN A 182 5.55 -1.41 34.13
C GLN A 182 6.09 -0.02 34.51
N MET A 183 5.44 0.65 35.46
CA MET A 183 5.92 1.90 36.05
C MET A 183 6.86 1.55 37.18
N LYS A 184 8.13 1.95 37.07
CA LYS A 184 9.13 1.84 38.15
C LYS A 184 9.27 3.22 38.76
N ASP A 185 9.40 3.27 40.11
CA ASP A 185 9.76 4.46 40.85
C ASP A 185 11.18 4.93 40.50
#